data_b8386aac60f8240254b1d145d6c850b8
#
_entry.id   b8386aac60f8240254b1d145d6c850b8
#
_cell.length_a   1.000
_cell.length_b   1.000
_cell.length_c   1.000
_cell.angle_alpha   90.00
_cell.angle_beta   90.00
_cell.angle_gamma   90.00
#
_symmetry.space_group_name_H-M   'P 1'
#
loop_
_entity.id
_entity.type
_entity.pdbx_description
1 polymer ?
#
loop_
_entity_poly.entity_id
_entity_poly.type
_entity_poly.pdbx_seq_one_letter_code
_entity_poly.pdbx_strand_id
1 'polypeptide(L)'
;MLSILQIVFFFFIINLSFAMQAYLPLRKTCLKSKQDILQTERILIMPEYKKVGYLTTDFKMFHLKDEEMRSFHYHYHDFHKILILLNGDVTYCIEGRSYDLKKNDIVLVHAGEVHKPVIHSDAVYDRIIIYVSPDFLTAYRDSASDLSLCFQKAYEEKSHVLRVHSFGNSRLGAVTKDLDASLSDSDFAHELHHKLLFLEFLIQLNRAAGHNKIEFIETSASSEKILSILNYLNEHLTESISIDDLSSRFYLSRYYLMHTFKEQTGYSIGSYLSTKRLLLAKELILSGKPITDVCYECGFKNYSTFSRAYKKCFGESPRDLRQSTFNH
;
A
#
# COMPACT_ATOMS: atom_id res chain seq x y z
N MET A 1 -37.80 15.62 22.90
CA MET A 1 -37.29 14.57 23.84
C MET A 1 -35.99 14.06 23.31
N LEU A 2 -34.87 14.55 23.84
CA LEU A 2 -33.54 14.06 23.51
C LEU A 2 -33.34 12.68 24.16
N SER A 3 -32.85 11.71 23.42
CA SER A 3 -32.68 10.34 23.90
C SER A 3 -31.60 10.26 24.99
N ILE A 4 -31.81 9.34 25.95
CA ILE A 4 -30.92 9.09 27.10
C ILE A 4 -29.45 8.89 26.69
N LEU A 5 -29.19 8.43 25.46
CA LEU A 5 -27.84 8.27 24.90
C LEU A 5 -27.09 9.59 24.66
N GLN A 6 -27.80 10.67 24.34
CA GLN A 6 -27.18 12.00 24.14
C GLN A 6 -26.80 12.68 25.45
N ILE A 7 -27.54 12.37 26.51
CA ILE A 7 -27.25 12.93 27.87
C ILE A 7 -26.01 12.23 28.47
N VAL A 8 -25.85 10.93 28.23
CA VAL A 8 -24.67 10.16 28.71
C VAL A 8 -23.39 10.62 27.98
N PHE A 9 -23.49 10.94 26.68
CA PHE A 9 -22.34 11.41 25.90
C PHE A 9 -21.91 12.83 26.32
N PHE A 10 -22.85 13.68 26.69
CA PHE A 10 -22.56 15.03 27.17
C PHE A 10 -21.90 15.03 28.56
N PHE A 11 -22.30 14.12 29.45
CA PHE A 11 -21.68 13.94 30.77
C PHE A 11 -20.27 13.34 30.71
N PHE A 12 -19.98 12.53 29.68
CA PHE A 12 -18.64 11.92 29.48
C PHE A 12 -17.63 12.98 29.01
N ILE A 13 -18.04 13.91 28.15
CA ILE A 13 -17.17 14.98 27.63
C ILE A 13 -16.87 16.02 28.73
N ILE A 14 -17.83 16.36 29.62
CA ILE A 14 -17.62 17.31 30.71
C ILE A 14 -16.68 16.73 31.79
N ASN A 15 -16.76 15.45 32.09
CA ASN A 15 -15.84 14.81 33.05
C ASN A 15 -14.41 14.65 32.55
N LEU A 16 -14.18 14.48 31.22
CA LEU A 16 -12.82 14.51 30.68
C LEU A 16 -12.17 15.89 30.71
N SER A 17 -12.96 16.96 30.59
CA SER A 17 -12.45 18.34 30.67
C SER A 17 -12.04 18.74 32.12
N PHE A 18 -12.74 18.24 33.13
CA PHE A 18 -12.39 18.49 34.53
C PHE A 18 -11.21 17.63 35.05
N ALA A 19 -11.03 16.44 34.53
CA ALA A 19 -9.88 15.58 34.88
C ALA A 19 -8.54 16.10 34.32
N MET A 20 -8.55 16.87 33.22
CA MET A 20 -7.34 17.48 32.67
C MET A 20 -6.89 18.78 33.39
N GLN A 21 -7.78 19.45 34.17
CA GLN A 21 -7.40 20.64 34.94
C GLN A 21 -6.87 20.37 36.34
N ALA A 22 -6.99 19.14 36.87
CA ALA A 22 -6.56 18.79 38.23
C ALA A 22 -5.16 18.17 38.32
N TYR A 23 -4.40 18.06 37.23
CA TYR A 23 -3.06 17.42 37.23
C TYR A 23 -1.90 18.37 36.90
N LEU A 24 -2.01 19.63 37.26
CA LEU A 24 -0.87 20.55 37.27
C LEU A 24 -0.91 21.33 38.61
N PRO A 25 -0.13 21.02 39.66
CA PRO A 25 1.22 21.50 39.74
C PRO A 25 2.18 20.54 40.48
N LEU A 26 3.44 20.52 40.09
CA LEU A 26 4.64 20.24 40.88
C LEU A 26 5.71 19.56 40.00
N ARG A 27 6.46 20.35 39.26
CA ARG A 27 7.91 20.21 39.08
C ARG A 27 8.46 21.44 38.38
N LYS A 28 8.72 22.48 39.18
CA LYS A 28 9.75 23.46 38.85
C LYS A 28 11.07 22.88 39.30
N THR A 29 11.86 22.38 38.36
CA THR A 29 13.33 22.36 38.50
C THR A 29 13.94 22.17 37.11
N CYS A 30 14.80 23.11 36.75
CA CYS A 30 15.78 23.10 35.68
C CYS A 30 15.29 23.18 34.23
N LEU A 31 14.92 24.38 33.81
CA LEU A 31 14.80 24.75 32.38
C LEU A 31 16.22 24.95 31.80
N LYS A 32 16.70 24.02 31.05
CA LYS A 32 17.72 24.21 30.02
C LYS A 32 17.08 24.91 28.81
N SER A 33 17.87 25.67 28.09
CA SER A 33 17.50 26.72 27.15
C SER A 33 16.35 26.41 26.16
N LYS A 34 15.71 27.48 25.62
CA LYS A 34 14.66 27.41 24.57
C LYS A 34 15.05 26.57 23.33
N GLN A 35 16.33 26.32 23.08
CA GLN A 35 16.80 25.47 22.00
C GLN A 35 16.58 23.97 22.27
N ASP A 36 16.67 23.53 23.54
CA ASP A 36 16.45 22.12 23.90
C ASP A 36 14.97 21.72 23.83
N ILE A 37 14.06 22.67 24.05
CA ILE A 37 12.60 22.44 23.93
C ILE A 37 12.21 22.29 22.44
N LEU A 38 12.80 23.08 21.56
CA LEU A 38 12.54 22.99 20.11
C LEU A 38 13.15 21.73 19.47
N GLN A 39 14.20 21.15 20.05
CA GLN A 39 14.73 19.85 19.61
C GLN A 39 13.89 18.67 20.14
N THR A 40 13.31 18.79 21.32
CA THR A 40 12.52 17.70 21.92
C THR A 40 11.12 17.61 21.27
N GLU A 41 10.52 18.73 20.85
CA GLU A 41 9.24 18.71 20.11
C GLU A 41 9.36 18.23 18.65
N ARG A 42 10.57 18.28 18.04
CA ARG A 42 10.81 17.74 16.70
C ARG A 42 10.96 16.21 16.64
N ILE A 43 11.03 15.53 17.79
CA ILE A 43 11.19 14.07 17.86
C ILE A 43 9.83 13.32 17.87
N LEU A 44 8.69 14.01 17.97
CA LEU A 44 7.40 13.38 18.34
C LEU A 44 6.27 13.49 17.32
N ILE A 45 6.54 13.68 16.03
CA ILE A 45 5.52 13.39 15.00
C ILE A 45 6.24 12.65 13.86
N MET A 46 6.56 11.39 14.07
CA MET A 46 6.69 10.47 12.95
C MET A 46 5.28 10.15 12.45
N PRO A 47 4.89 10.50 11.25
CA PRO A 47 3.67 9.95 10.68
C PRO A 47 3.85 8.44 10.60
N GLU A 48 3.12 7.72 11.43
CA GLU A 48 3.07 6.27 11.42
C GLU A 48 2.28 5.87 10.18
N TYR A 49 2.96 5.35 9.15
CA TYR A 49 2.28 4.85 7.96
C TYR A 49 1.44 3.66 8.35
N LYS A 50 0.13 3.81 8.20
CA LYS A 50 -0.82 2.76 8.53
C LYS A 50 -0.98 1.85 7.32
N LYS A 51 -0.89 0.55 7.54
CA LYS A 51 -1.51 -0.43 6.66
C LYS A 51 -2.98 -0.04 6.53
N VAL A 52 -3.46 0.19 5.32
CA VAL A 52 -4.85 0.56 5.08
C VAL A 52 -5.56 -0.59 4.39
N GLY A 53 -6.66 -1.04 4.97
CA GLY A 53 -7.48 -2.13 4.45
C GLY A 53 -7.00 -3.52 4.86
N TYR A 54 -7.97 -4.41 4.94
CA TYR A 54 -7.78 -5.83 5.19
C TYR A 54 -8.55 -6.59 4.12
N LEU A 55 -7.92 -7.62 3.56
CA LEU A 55 -8.57 -8.53 2.64
C LEU A 55 -8.71 -9.89 3.33
N THR A 56 -9.94 -10.28 3.63
CA THR A 56 -10.28 -11.56 4.27
C THR A 56 -10.90 -12.56 3.30
N THR A 57 -11.00 -12.18 2.03
CA THR A 57 -11.58 -12.95 0.93
C THR A 57 -10.56 -13.05 -0.20
N ASP A 58 -10.79 -13.90 -1.17
CA ASP A 58 -9.95 -14.06 -2.36
C ASP A 58 -9.71 -12.74 -3.08
N PHE A 59 -10.78 -11.97 -3.28
CA PHE A 59 -10.74 -10.63 -3.84
C PHE A 59 -11.91 -9.80 -3.32
N LYS A 60 -11.83 -8.47 -3.49
CA LYS A 60 -12.91 -7.54 -3.15
C LYS A 60 -12.90 -6.38 -4.13
N MET A 61 -14.07 -6.01 -4.62
CA MET A 61 -14.22 -4.93 -5.57
C MET A 61 -15.08 -3.79 -5.00
N PHE A 62 -14.78 -2.57 -5.45
CA PHE A 62 -15.49 -1.34 -5.08
C PHE A 62 -15.59 -0.44 -6.31
N HIS A 63 -16.73 0.17 -6.50
CA HIS A 63 -16.90 1.32 -7.38
C HIS A 63 -17.07 2.56 -6.49
N LEU A 64 -16.11 3.49 -6.56
CA LEU A 64 -16.03 4.63 -5.66
C LEU A 64 -16.08 5.94 -6.45
N LYS A 65 -16.93 6.85 -5.98
CA LYS A 65 -17.08 8.21 -6.49
C LYS A 65 -16.89 9.19 -5.35
N ASP A 66 -15.81 9.98 -5.40
CA ASP A 66 -15.60 11.09 -4.47
C ASP A 66 -15.92 12.39 -5.21
N GLU A 67 -16.92 13.11 -4.72
CA GLU A 67 -17.38 14.38 -5.28
C GLU A 67 -16.63 15.58 -4.67
N GLU A 68 -15.92 15.34 -3.55
CA GLU A 68 -15.12 16.33 -2.86
C GLU A 68 -13.63 16.01 -3.01
N MET A 69 -12.82 17.07 -3.10
CA MET A 69 -11.36 16.93 -3.08
C MET A 69 -10.92 16.33 -1.74
N ARG A 70 -10.28 15.17 -1.79
CA ARG A 70 -9.73 14.49 -0.61
C ARG A 70 -8.22 14.40 -0.69
N SER A 71 -7.57 14.60 0.44
CA SER A 71 -6.15 14.36 0.60
C SER A 71 -5.91 12.91 0.99
N PHE A 72 -5.06 12.22 0.24
CA PHE A 72 -4.65 10.85 0.52
C PHE A 72 -3.21 10.83 1.02
N HIS A 73 -2.97 10.03 2.05
CA HIS A 73 -1.61 9.78 2.53
C HIS A 73 -1.00 8.56 1.86
N TYR A 74 0.32 8.52 1.79
CA TYR A 74 1.02 7.32 1.37
C TYR A 74 0.65 6.16 2.29
N HIS A 75 0.35 5.00 1.68
CA HIS A 75 -0.02 3.77 2.39
C HIS A 75 0.37 2.55 1.54
N TYR A 76 0.29 1.38 2.14
CA TYR A 76 0.51 0.10 1.46
C TYR A 76 -0.53 -0.93 1.92
N HIS A 77 -0.65 -2.01 1.17
CA HIS A 77 -1.47 -3.18 1.48
C HIS A 77 -0.62 -4.44 1.42
N ASP A 78 -1.04 -5.52 2.06
CA ASP A 78 -0.44 -6.86 1.92
C ASP A 78 -1.16 -7.71 0.85
N PHE A 79 -1.91 -7.07 -0.03
CA PHE A 79 -2.58 -7.63 -1.19
C PHE A 79 -2.33 -6.76 -2.42
N HIS A 80 -2.54 -7.34 -3.60
CA HIS A 80 -2.44 -6.58 -4.85
C HIS A 80 -3.67 -5.68 -5.02
N LYS A 81 -3.49 -4.56 -5.70
CA LYS A 81 -4.56 -3.63 -6.03
C LYS A 81 -4.56 -3.34 -7.52
N ILE A 82 -5.74 -3.44 -8.11
CA ILE A 82 -6.00 -2.98 -9.46
C ILE A 82 -6.93 -1.78 -9.34
N LEU A 83 -6.61 -0.66 -9.99
CA LEU A 83 -7.46 0.50 -10.06
C LEU A 83 -7.72 0.83 -11.53
N ILE A 84 -8.97 1.10 -11.88
CA ILE A 84 -9.38 1.56 -13.22
C ILE A 84 -9.95 2.96 -13.05
N LEU A 85 -9.33 3.96 -13.67
CA LEU A 85 -9.81 5.34 -13.63
C LEU A 85 -10.97 5.51 -14.62
N LEU A 86 -12.14 5.88 -14.14
CA LEU A 86 -13.31 6.17 -14.97
C LEU A 86 -13.46 7.66 -15.26
N ASN A 87 -13.13 8.50 -14.27
CA ASN A 87 -13.11 9.96 -14.40
C ASN A 87 -12.24 10.58 -13.29
N GLY A 88 -11.65 11.74 -13.53
CA GLY A 88 -10.88 12.52 -12.57
C GLY A 88 -9.56 13.01 -13.15
N ASP A 89 -9.02 14.06 -12.53
CA ASP A 89 -7.69 14.62 -12.79
C ASP A 89 -6.77 14.19 -11.66
N VAL A 90 -6.00 13.13 -11.90
CA VAL A 90 -5.31 12.40 -10.85
C VAL A 90 -3.90 12.01 -11.29
N THR A 91 -2.91 12.37 -10.48
CA THR A 91 -1.58 11.77 -10.53
C THR A 91 -1.52 10.62 -9.52
N TYR A 92 -1.09 9.44 -9.94
CA TYR A 92 -0.93 8.29 -9.07
C TYR A 92 0.54 8.07 -8.74
N CYS A 93 0.90 8.15 -7.46
CA CYS A 93 2.29 7.99 -7.01
C CYS A 93 2.48 6.56 -6.46
N ILE A 94 3.49 5.84 -6.97
CA ILE A 94 3.82 4.46 -6.54
C ILE A 94 5.34 4.32 -6.50
N GLU A 95 5.88 3.93 -5.34
CA GLU A 95 7.32 3.64 -5.17
C GLU A 95 8.22 4.73 -5.80
N GLY A 96 7.92 6.01 -5.52
CA GLY A 96 8.69 7.16 -6.01
C GLY A 96 8.49 7.53 -7.48
N ARG A 97 7.60 6.83 -8.18
CA ARG A 97 7.16 7.18 -9.53
C ARG A 97 5.81 7.87 -9.50
N SER A 98 5.58 8.78 -10.43
CA SER A 98 4.30 9.49 -10.56
C SER A 98 3.76 9.33 -11.98
N TYR A 99 2.47 9.06 -12.10
CA TYR A 99 1.78 8.81 -13.35
C TYR A 99 0.55 9.69 -13.45
N ASP A 100 0.48 10.53 -14.49
CA ASP A 100 -0.72 11.32 -14.80
C ASP A 100 -1.71 10.44 -15.54
N LEU A 101 -2.77 10.07 -14.82
CA LEU A 101 -3.73 9.09 -15.30
C LEU A 101 -4.70 9.72 -16.31
N LYS A 102 -5.09 8.92 -17.28
CA LYS A 102 -6.18 9.19 -18.20
C LYS A 102 -7.34 8.23 -17.97
N LYS A 103 -8.52 8.61 -18.43
CA LYS A 103 -9.70 7.74 -18.38
C LYS A 103 -9.41 6.36 -18.97
N ASN A 104 -9.81 5.33 -18.25
CA ASN A 104 -9.61 3.91 -18.54
C ASN A 104 -8.15 3.42 -18.39
N ASP A 105 -7.24 4.21 -17.85
CA ASP A 105 -5.96 3.69 -17.42
C ASP A 105 -6.16 2.70 -16.26
N ILE A 106 -5.38 1.63 -16.30
CA ILE A 106 -5.38 0.59 -15.28
C ILE A 106 -4.08 0.69 -14.49
N VAL A 107 -4.20 0.89 -13.19
CA VAL A 107 -3.07 0.96 -12.27
C VAL A 107 -2.93 -0.38 -11.57
N LEU A 108 -1.74 -0.96 -11.61
CA LEU A 108 -1.37 -2.18 -10.90
C LEU A 108 -0.43 -1.84 -9.74
N VAL A 109 -0.85 -2.14 -8.54
CA VAL A 109 -0.05 -1.97 -7.32
C VAL A 109 0.19 -3.34 -6.71
N HIS A 110 1.47 -3.73 -6.59
CA HIS A 110 1.82 -4.99 -5.94
C HIS A 110 1.59 -4.92 -4.43
N ALA A 111 1.40 -6.09 -3.83
CA ALA A 111 1.41 -6.21 -2.38
C ALA A 111 2.70 -5.58 -1.81
N GLY A 112 2.56 -4.71 -0.81
CA GLY A 112 3.67 -4.03 -0.17
C GLY A 112 4.22 -2.80 -0.88
N GLU A 113 3.71 -2.41 -2.02
CA GLU A 113 4.09 -1.16 -2.66
C GLU A 113 3.39 0.04 -2.05
N VAL A 114 4.20 1.06 -1.78
CA VAL A 114 3.74 2.32 -1.21
C VAL A 114 3.16 3.20 -2.29
N HIS A 115 1.93 3.65 -2.08
CA HIS A 115 1.24 4.45 -3.08
C HIS A 115 0.25 5.46 -2.50
N LYS A 116 -0.11 6.46 -3.31
CA LYS A 116 -1.22 7.38 -3.07
C LYS A 116 -1.72 8.00 -4.37
N PRO A 117 -3.00 8.34 -4.51
CA PRO A 117 -3.48 9.30 -5.49
C PRO A 117 -3.22 10.75 -5.02
N VAL A 118 -3.00 11.65 -5.97
CA VAL A 118 -3.01 13.10 -5.81
C VAL A 118 -4.07 13.64 -6.75
N ILE A 119 -5.10 14.27 -6.20
CA ILE A 119 -6.22 14.82 -6.96
C ILE A 119 -5.95 16.28 -7.21
N HIS A 120 -6.07 16.75 -8.46
CA HIS A 120 -5.69 18.10 -8.90
C HIS A 120 -6.88 19.04 -9.13
N SER A 121 -8.09 18.51 -9.21
CA SER A 121 -9.28 19.32 -9.47
C SER A 121 -10.48 18.82 -8.69
N ASP A 122 -11.55 19.63 -8.64
CA ASP A 122 -12.84 19.25 -8.04
C ASP A 122 -13.67 18.32 -8.94
N ALA A 123 -13.09 17.81 -10.03
CA ALA A 123 -13.76 16.82 -10.86
C ALA A 123 -14.00 15.54 -10.05
N VAL A 124 -15.17 14.93 -10.24
CA VAL A 124 -15.53 13.67 -9.58
C VAL A 124 -14.44 12.64 -9.81
N TYR A 125 -13.82 12.15 -8.73
CA TYR A 125 -12.87 11.06 -8.79
C TYR A 125 -13.60 9.72 -8.80
N ASP A 126 -13.91 9.24 -10.00
CA ASP A 126 -14.66 8.03 -10.27
C ASP A 126 -13.72 6.90 -10.68
N ARG A 127 -13.70 5.80 -9.92
CA ARG A 127 -12.78 4.66 -10.13
C ARG A 127 -13.36 3.36 -9.63
N ILE A 128 -12.95 2.29 -10.29
CA ILE A 128 -13.11 0.93 -9.81
C ILE A 128 -11.82 0.52 -9.11
N ILE A 129 -11.94 -0.07 -7.93
CA ILE A 129 -10.81 -0.62 -7.17
C ILE A 129 -11.07 -2.10 -6.92
N ILE A 130 -10.09 -2.94 -7.25
CA ILE A 130 -10.12 -4.37 -6.97
C ILE A 130 -8.92 -4.71 -6.10
N TYR A 131 -9.17 -5.28 -4.94
CA TYR A 131 -8.15 -5.91 -4.09
C TYR A 131 -8.13 -7.40 -4.40
N VAL A 132 -6.95 -7.97 -4.58
CA VAL A 132 -6.79 -9.39 -4.88
C VAL A 132 -5.65 -9.99 -4.07
N SER A 133 -5.94 -11.14 -3.44
CA SER A 133 -4.96 -11.89 -2.67
C SER A 133 -3.88 -12.47 -3.62
N PRO A 134 -2.59 -12.44 -3.23
CA PRO A 134 -1.54 -13.16 -3.96
C PRO A 134 -1.86 -14.65 -4.10
N ASP A 135 -2.42 -15.26 -3.07
CA ASP A 135 -2.78 -16.69 -3.07
C ASP A 135 -3.87 -17.01 -4.10
N PHE A 136 -4.84 -16.10 -4.29
CA PHE A 136 -5.85 -16.26 -5.33
C PHE A 136 -5.24 -16.32 -6.73
N LEU A 137 -4.29 -15.45 -7.05
CA LEU A 137 -3.62 -15.47 -8.35
C LEU A 137 -2.81 -16.76 -8.53
N THR A 138 -2.15 -17.20 -7.48
CA THR A 138 -1.34 -18.43 -7.48
C THR A 138 -2.19 -19.69 -7.61
N ALA A 139 -3.40 -19.71 -7.05
CA ALA A 139 -4.32 -20.86 -7.13
C ALA A 139 -4.75 -21.21 -8.56
N TYR A 140 -4.65 -20.26 -9.51
CA TYR A 140 -4.98 -20.46 -10.92
C TYR A 140 -3.73 -20.54 -11.81
N ARG A 141 -2.56 -20.76 -11.21
CA ARG A 141 -1.32 -20.89 -11.95
C ARG A 141 -1.07 -22.34 -12.32
N ASP A 142 -0.85 -22.59 -13.61
CA ASP A 142 -0.42 -23.88 -14.15
C ASP A 142 0.66 -23.68 -15.23
N SER A 143 1.00 -24.75 -15.96
CA SER A 143 2.02 -24.71 -17.02
C SER A 143 1.62 -23.85 -18.23
N ALA A 144 0.34 -23.53 -18.40
CA ALA A 144 -0.20 -22.83 -19.56
C ALA A 144 -0.78 -21.45 -19.20
N SER A 145 -1.08 -21.20 -17.92
CA SER A 145 -1.74 -19.98 -17.48
C SER A 145 -1.15 -19.45 -16.16
N ASP A 146 -0.98 -18.14 -16.09
CA ASP A 146 -0.60 -17.40 -14.91
C ASP A 146 -1.38 -16.08 -14.87
N LEU A 147 -2.33 -15.96 -13.95
CA LEU A 147 -3.15 -14.75 -13.83
C LEU A 147 -2.37 -13.55 -13.27
N SER A 148 -1.15 -13.74 -12.79
CA SER A 148 -0.27 -12.66 -12.33
C SER A 148 0.61 -12.06 -13.44
N LEU A 149 0.56 -12.57 -14.67
CA LEU A 149 1.44 -12.15 -15.76
C LEU A 149 1.41 -10.65 -16.04
N CYS A 150 0.24 -9.99 -15.93
CA CYS A 150 0.15 -8.55 -16.13
C CYS A 150 0.94 -7.77 -15.08
N PHE A 151 0.99 -8.23 -13.84
CA PHE A 151 1.81 -7.65 -12.77
C PHE A 151 3.30 -7.88 -13.04
N GLN A 152 3.69 -9.09 -13.46
CA GLN A 152 5.07 -9.39 -13.80
C GLN A 152 5.54 -8.50 -14.95
N LYS A 153 4.75 -8.37 -16.02
CA LYS A 153 5.08 -7.46 -17.13
C LYS A 153 5.19 -6.00 -16.72
N ALA A 154 4.28 -5.52 -15.88
CA ALA A 154 4.36 -4.18 -15.33
C ALA A 154 5.68 -3.93 -14.57
N TYR A 155 6.15 -4.95 -13.84
CA TYR A 155 7.45 -4.90 -13.15
C TYR A 155 8.62 -4.88 -14.17
N GLU A 156 8.61 -5.74 -15.18
CA GLU A 156 9.64 -5.81 -16.25
C GLU A 156 9.73 -4.49 -17.03
N GLU A 157 8.57 -3.90 -17.39
CA GLU A 157 8.46 -2.62 -18.08
C GLU A 157 8.70 -1.41 -17.15
N LYS A 158 8.92 -1.65 -15.86
CA LYS A 158 9.11 -0.60 -14.83
C LYS A 158 7.98 0.42 -14.79
N SER A 159 6.78 0.01 -15.14
CA SER A 159 5.58 0.84 -15.14
C SER A 159 4.44 0.16 -14.37
N HIS A 160 3.73 0.96 -13.58
CA HIS A 160 2.56 0.50 -12.83
C HIS A 160 1.24 0.83 -13.53
N VAL A 161 1.30 1.53 -14.68
CA VAL A 161 0.11 2.04 -15.37
C VAL A 161 0.05 1.49 -16.78
N LEU A 162 -1.08 0.86 -17.08
CA LEU A 162 -1.37 0.27 -18.37
C LEU A 162 -2.49 1.06 -19.05
N ARG A 163 -2.26 1.48 -20.27
CA ARG A 163 -3.27 2.11 -21.13
C ARG A 163 -3.66 1.13 -22.22
N VAL A 164 -4.94 0.73 -22.23
CA VAL A 164 -5.46 -0.22 -23.21
C VAL A 164 -5.98 0.51 -24.44
N HIS A 165 -5.44 0.15 -25.61
CA HIS A 165 -5.92 0.72 -26.87
C HIS A 165 -7.39 0.36 -27.10
N SER A 166 -8.21 1.41 -27.39
CA SER A 166 -9.66 1.23 -27.63
C SER A 166 -10.39 0.48 -26.51
N PHE A 167 -10.07 0.76 -25.24
CA PHE A 167 -10.64 0.08 -24.07
C PHE A 167 -12.15 -0.10 -24.18
N GLY A 168 -12.89 0.97 -24.51
CA GLY A 168 -14.36 0.95 -24.58
C GLY A 168 -14.94 -0.03 -25.61
N ASN A 169 -14.18 -0.37 -26.65
CA ASN A 169 -14.57 -1.30 -27.72
C ASN A 169 -13.86 -2.67 -27.59
N SER A 170 -13.08 -2.88 -26.53
CA SER A 170 -12.37 -4.13 -26.27
C SER A 170 -13.21 -5.11 -25.45
N ARG A 171 -12.89 -6.40 -25.54
CA ARG A 171 -13.48 -7.41 -24.64
C ARG A 171 -13.18 -7.10 -23.18
N LEU A 172 -11.98 -6.59 -22.86
CA LEU A 172 -11.62 -6.15 -21.51
C LEU A 172 -12.57 -5.05 -21.01
N GLY A 173 -12.86 -4.04 -21.84
CA GLY A 173 -13.78 -2.98 -21.48
C GLY A 173 -15.23 -3.49 -21.29
N ALA A 174 -15.69 -4.45 -22.11
CA ALA A 174 -17.01 -5.07 -21.94
C ALA A 174 -17.08 -5.84 -20.61
N VAL A 175 -16.11 -6.71 -20.34
CA VAL A 175 -16.07 -7.48 -19.09
C VAL A 175 -15.94 -6.57 -17.86
N THR A 176 -15.20 -5.45 -17.96
CA THR A 176 -15.12 -4.47 -16.88
C THR A 176 -16.48 -3.88 -16.54
N LYS A 177 -17.32 -3.59 -17.54
CA LYS A 177 -18.70 -3.10 -17.33
C LYS A 177 -19.59 -4.18 -16.72
N ASP A 178 -19.49 -5.42 -17.21
CA ASP A 178 -20.27 -6.54 -16.67
C ASP A 178 -19.88 -6.82 -15.21
N LEU A 179 -18.58 -6.77 -14.90
CA LEU A 179 -18.05 -6.94 -13.55
C LEU A 179 -18.50 -5.80 -12.62
N ASP A 180 -18.51 -4.55 -13.09
CA ASP A 180 -19.04 -3.41 -12.32
C ASP A 180 -20.54 -3.55 -12.05
N ALA A 181 -21.31 -3.93 -13.05
CA ALA A 181 -22.75 -4.17 -12.91
C ALA A 181 -23.07 -5.30 -11.91
N SER A 182 -22.22 -6.32 -11.84
CA SER A 182 -22.41 -7.46 -10.92
C SER A 182 -22.27 -7.10 -9.44
N LEU A 183 -21.77 -5.89 -9.09
CA LEU A 183 -21.72 -5.42 -7.69
C LEU A 183 -23.12 -5.21 -7.09
N SER A 184 -24.11 -4.93 -7.90
CA SER A 184 -25.51 -4.75 -7.49
C SER A 184 -26.39 -5.96 -7.80
N ASP A 185 -25.79 -7.04 -8.33
CA ASP A 185 -26.51 -8.28 -8.63
C ASP A 185 -26.86 -9.03 -7.33
N SER A 186 -28.09 -9.49 -7.22
CA SER A 186 -28.60 -10.28 -6.09
C SER A 186 -29.33 -11.55 -6.57
N ASP A 187 -29.22 -11.90 -7.85
CA ASP A 187 -29.89 -13.03 -8.47
C ASP A 187 -29.19 -14.36 -8.09
N PHE A 188 -29.75 -15.45 -8.56
CA PHE A 188 -29.21 -16.80 -8.31
C PHE A 188 -27.72 -16.87 -8.65
N ALA A 189 -26.93 -17.38 -7.68
CA ALA A 189 -25.47 -17.57 -7.82
C ALA A 189 -24.68 -16.28 -8.12
N HIS A 190 -25.14 -15.10 -7.69
CA HIS A 190 -24.50 -13.80 -7.95
C HIS A 190 -23.02 -13.76 -7.51
N GLU A 191 -22.67 -14.34 -6.35
CA GLU A 191 -21.26 -14.39 -5.89
C GLU A 191 -20.38 -15.21 -6.84
N LEU A 192 -20.89 -16.37 -7.32
CA LEU A 192 -20.19 -17.18 -8.31
C LEU A 192 -20.06 -16.44 -9.64
N HIS A 193 -21.12 -15.78 -10.09
CA HIS A 193 -21.13 -14.96 -11.29
C HIS A 193 -20.12 -13.82 -11.21
N HIS A 194 -20.09 -13.10 -10.09
CA HIS A 194 -19.09 -12.04 -9.82
C HIS A 194 -17.66 -12.59 -9.88
N LYS A 195 -17.39 -13.77 -9.27
CA LYS A 195 -16.08 -14.42 -9.32
C LYS A 195 -15.69 -14.84 -10.74
N LEU A 196 -16.62 -15.38 -11.54
CA LEU A 196 -16.35 -15.74 -12.94
C LEU A 196 -16.03 -14.51 -13.80
N LEU A 197 -16.76 -13.40 -13.62
CA LEU A 197 -16.48 -12.15 -14.32
C LEU A 197 -15.11 -11.57 -13.92
N PHE A 198 -14.72 -11.68 -12.67
CA PHE A 198 -13.37 -11.26 -12.23
C PHE A 198 -12.27 -12.12 -12.84
N LEU A 199 -12.43 -13.43 -12.91
CA LEU A 199 -11.51 -14.33 -13.61
C LEU A 199 -11.41 -13.99 -15.10
N GLU A 200 -12.54 -13.77 -15.76
CA GLU A 200 -12.59 -13.32 -17.16
C GLU A 200 -11.84 -11.99 -17.34
N PHE A 201 -12.07 -11.02 -16.43
CA PHE A 201 -11.36 -9.74 -16.44
C PHE A 201 -9.84 -9.95 -16.39
N LEU A 202 -9.34 -10.77 -15.45
CA LEU A 202 -7.90 -11.08 -15.33
C LEU A 202 -7.36 -11.75 -16.60
N ILE A 203 -8.12 -12.70 -17.17
CA ILE A 203 -7.74 -13.35 -18.44
C ILE A 203 -7.61 -12.33 -19.57
N GLN A 204 -8.59 -11.43 -19.72
CA GLN A 204 -8.56 -10.41 -20.77
C GLN A 204 -7.48 -9.37 -20.56
N LEU A 205 -7.19 -9.00 -19.31
CA LEU A 205 -6.10 -8.09 -18.96
C LEU A 205 -4.74 -8.73 -19.35
N ASN A 206 -4.52 -9.99 -18.99
CA ASN A 206 -3.30 -10.71 -19.31
C ASN A 206 -3.14 -10.94 -20.84
N ARG A 207 -4.23 -11.23 -21.56
CA ARG A 207 -4.23 -11.31 -23.03
C ARG A 207 -3.89 -9.97 -23.67
N ALA A 208 -4.43 -8.86 -23.16
CA ALA A 208 -4.10 -7.53 -23.64
C ALA A 208 -2.61 -7.22 -23.44
N ALA A 209 -2.07 -7.56 -22.26
CA ALA A 209 -0.65 -7.43 -21.95
C ALA A 209 0.24 -8.32 -22.84
N GLY A 210 -0.23 -9.53 -23.22
CA GLY A 210 0.51 -10.47 -24.08
C GLY A 210 0.55 -10.11 -25.56
N HIS A 211 -0.41 -9.34 -26.08
CA HIS A 211 -0.61 -9.10 -27.51
C HIS A 211 -0.29 -7.66 -27.95
N ASN A 212 0.52 -6.91 -27.21
CA ASN A 212 0.86 -5.50 -27.49
C ASN A 212 -0.38 -4.60 -27.69
N LYS A 213 -1.49 -4.91 -27.02
CA LYS A 213 -2.71 -4.10 -27.03
C LYS A 213 -2.74 -3.06 -25.93
N ILE A 214 -1.70 -2.99 -25.14
CA ILE A 214 -1.50 -2.04 -24.07
C ILE A 214 -0.19 -1.28 -24.27
N GLU A 215 -0.21 -0.05 -23.78
CA GLU A 215 0.96 0.80 -23.62
C GLU A 215 1.27 0.85 -22.11
N PHE A 216 2.52 0.59 -21.74
CA PHE A 216 3.00 0.85 -20.38
C PHE A 216 3.39 2.32 -20.28
N ILE A 217 2.72 3.05 -19.40
CA ILE A 217 2.88 4.50 -19.31
C ILE A 217 4.17 4.81 -18.58
N GLU A 218 4.98 5.67 -19.19
CA GLU A 218 6.17 6.20 -18.54
C GLU A 218 5.81 7.11 -17.37
N THR A 219 6.69 7.19 -16.39
CA THR A 219 6.52 8.09 -15.24
C THR A 219 6.57 9.54 -15.71
N SER A 220 5.60 10.34 -15.28
CA SER A 220 5.54 11.78 -15.58
C SER A 220 6.54 12.60 -14.76
N ALA A 221 6.86 12.12 -13.55
CA ALA A 221 7.88 12.74 -12.69
C ALA A 221 8.52 11.68 -11.79
N SER A 222 9.82 11.65 -11.76
CA SER A 222 10.60 10.87 -10.79
C SER A 222 12.01 11.45 -10.67
N SER A 223 12.59 11.37 -9.48
CA SER A 223 14.00 11.60 -9.32
C SER A 223 14.75 10.31 -9.67
N GLU A 224 15.50 10.29 -10.77
CA GLU A 224 16.34 9.14 -11.14
C GLU A 224 17.23 8.67 -9.99
N LYS A 225 17.73 9.63 -9.18
CA LYS A 225 18.52 9.32 -7.99
C LYS A 225 17.71 8.56 -6.94
N ILE A 226 16.47 8.97 -6.67
CA ILE A 226 15.62 8.27 -5.69
C ILE A 226 15.20 6.90 -6.23
N LEU A 227 14.90 6.78 -7.52
CA LEU A 227 14.63 5.47 -8.13
C LEU A 227 15.85 4.53 -8.04
N SER A 228 17.06 5.05 -8.29
CA SER A 228 18.30 4.28 -8.14
C SER A 228 18.52 3.84 -6.70
N ILE A 229 18.18 4.69 -5.71
CA ILE A 229 18.25 4.34 -4.29
C ILE A 229 17.23 3.27 -3.95
N LEU A 230 15.97 3.40 -4.42
CA LEU A 230 14.92 2.40 -4.20
C LEU A 230 15.30 1.04 -4.78
N ASN A 231 15.82 1.01 -6.01
CA ASN A 231 16.30 -0.22 -6.63
C ASN A 231 17.42 -0.86 -5.80
N TYR A 232 18.41 -0.07 -5.40
CA TYR A 232 19.49 -0.55 -4.54
C TYR A 232 18.98 -1.12 -3.21
N LEU A 233 18.04 -0.44 -2.55
CA LEU A 233 17.45 -0.90 -1.30
C LEU A 233 16.69 -2.22 -1.47
N ASN A 234 16.00 -2.41 -2.59
CA ASN A 234 15.26 -3.64 -2.89
C ASN A 234 16.22 -4.80 -3.25
N GLU A 235 17.27 -4.56 -4.01
CA GLU A 235 18.30 -5.56 -4.37
C GLU A 235 19.12 -6.01 -3.16
N HIS A 236 19.37 -5.12 -2.19
CA HIS A 236 20.16 -5.38 -0.99
C HIS A 236 19.30 -5.45 0.29
N LEU A 237 18.03 -5.81 0.15
CA LEU A 237 17.02 -5.71 1.21
C LEU A 237 17.44 -6.40 2.52
N THR A 238 18.10 -7.54 2.42
CA THR A 238 18.49 -8.37 3.57
C THR A 238 19.83 -7.96 4.20
N GLU A 239 20.56 -7.05 3.55
CA GLU A 239 21.88 -6.61 3.99
C GLU A 239 21.81 -5.48 5.03
N SER A 240 22.93 -5.24 5.73
CA SER A 240 23.03 -4.12 6.65
C SER A 240 23.36 -2.84 5.89
N ILE A 241 22.35 -2.00 5.67
CA ILE A 241 22.48 -0.73 4.96
C ILE A 241 22.45 0.42 5.97
N SER A 242 23.46 1.31 5.92
CA SER A 242 23.48 2.54 6.69
C SER A 242 23.21 3.78 5.82
N ILE A 243 22.76 4.86 6.45
CA ILE A 243 22.57 6.15 5.76
C ILE A 243 23.89 6.68 5.21
N ASP A 244 25.02 6.37 5.88
CA ASP A 244 26.35 6.79 5.45
C ASP A 244 26.80 6.08 4.20
N ASP A 245 26.55 4.77 4.11
CA ASP A 245 26.86 3.98 2.92
C ASP A 245 26.06 4.50 1.71
N LEU A 246 24.76 4.77 1.89
CA LEU A 246 23.92 5.34 0.85
C LEU A 246 24.36 6.75 0.44
N SER A 247 24.67 7.60 1.43
CA SER A 247 25.16 8.96 1.21
C SER A 247 26.44 8.97 0.37
N SER A 248 27.39 8.12 0.72
CA SER A 248 28.66 7.96 0.01
C SER A 248 28.46 7.37 -1.40
N ARG A 249 27.65 6.32 -1.52
CA ARG A 249 27.39 5.61 -2.78
C ARG A 249 26.71 6.47 -3.84
N PHE A 250 25.72 7.28 -3.42
CA PHE A 250 24.93 8.11 -4.33
C PHE A 250 25.41 9.57 -4.40
N TYR A 251 26.52 9.90 -3.72
CA TYR A 251 27.10 11.26 -3.68
C TYR A 251 26.08 12.33 -3.24
N LEU A 252 25.32 12.02 -2.17
CA LEU A 252 24.31 12.89 -1.59
C LEU A 252 24.65 13.21 -0.14
N SER A 253 24.30 14.42 0.31
CA SER A 253 24.36 14.69 1.76
C SER A 253 23.30 13.87 2.50
N ARG A 254 23.55 13.45 3.73
CA ARG A 254 22.59 12.72 4.58
C ARG A 254 21.24 13.43 4.67
N TYR A 255 21.28 14.77 4.84
CA TYR A 255 20.06 15.56 4.94
C TYR A 255 19.24 15.49 3.66
N TYR A 256 19.85 15.75 2.51
CA TYR A 256 19.19 15.69 1.21
C TYR A 256 18.62 14.30 0.94
N LEU A 257 19.41 13.26 1.16
CA LEU A 257 19.00 11.86 0.99
C LEU A 257 17.73 11.54 1.80
N MET A 258 17.77 11.79 3.11
CA MET A 258 16.66 11.48 4.02
C MET A 258 15.41 12.32 3.71
N HIS A 259 15.57 13.60 3.42
CA HIS A 259 14.47 14.52 3.14
C HIS A 259 13.79 14.16 1.81
N THR A 260 14.57 14.10 0.73
CA THR A 260 14.04 13.83 -0.62
C THR A 260 13.45 12.43 -0.75
N PHE A 261 14.11 11.42 -0.13
CA PHE A 261 13.54 10.07 -0.08
C PHE A 261 12.17 10.05 0.60
N LYS A 262 12.05 10.71 1.75
CA LYS A 262 10.78 10.79 2.48
C LYS A 262 9.72 11.60 1.73
N GLU A 263 10.10 12.68 1.08
CA GLU A 263 9.19 13.50 0.27
C GLU A 263 8.59 12.71 -0.89
N GLN A 264 9.43 11.96 -1.62
CA GLN A 264 9.01 11.23 -2.81
C GLN A 264 8.39 9.87 -2.54
N THR A 265 8.78 9.20 -1.46
CA THR A 265 8.26 7.87 -1.11
C THR A 265 7.25 7.89 0.01
N GLY A 266 7.19 8.99 0.76
CA GLY A 266 6.39 9.09 1.99
C GLY A 266 7.01 8.39 3.21
N TYR A 267 8.12 7.65 3.08
CA TYR A 267 8.76 6.87 4.14
C TYR A 267 10.15 7.38 4.48
N SER A 268 10.58 7.21 5.72
CA SER A 268 12.01 7.20 5.99
C SER A 268 12.64 5.93 5.42
N ILE A 269 13.91 6.01 5.04
CA ILE A 269 14.65 4.84 4.52
C ILE A 269 14.58 3.64 5.48
N GLY A 270 14.73 3.89 6.79
CA GLY A 270 14.63 2.84 7.80
C GLY A 270 13.22 2.21 7.90
N SER A 271 12.15 3.02 7.81
CA SER A 271 10.78 2.51 7.79
C SER A 271 10.51 1.71 6.51
N TYR A 272 10.97 2.19 5.36
CA TYR A 272 10.85 1.50 4.08
C TYR A 272 11.48 0.10 4.14
N LEU A 273 12.77 0.03 4.52
CA LEU A 273 13.49 -1.23 4.67
C LEU A 273 12.81 -2.18 5.65
N SER A 274 12.39 -1.66 6.81
CA SER A 274 11.71 -2.48 7.82
C SER A 274 10.41 -3.08 7.26
N THR A 275 9.59 -2.28 6.58
CA THR A 275 8.32 -2.75 5.98
C THR A 275 8.57 -3.82 4.92
N LYS A 276 9.49 -3.59 3.98
CA LYS A 276 9.83 -4.56 2.92
C LYS A 276 10.36 -5.88 3.48
N ARG A 277 11.24 -5.82 4.50
CA ARG A 277 11.74 -7.00 5.23
C ARG A 277 10.63 -7.80 5.91
N LEU A 278 9.65 -7.11 6.51
CA LEU A 278 8.52 -7.78 7.15
C LEU A 278 7.59 -8.46 6.15
N LEU A 279 7.39 -7.87 4.97
CA LEU A 279 6.63 -8.49 3.88
C LEU A 279 7.32 -9.75 3.37
N LEU A 280 8.64 -9.67 3.11
CA LEU A 280 9.46 -10.84 2.76
C LEU A 280 9.38 -11.92 3.86
N ALA A 281 9.45 -11.50 5.12
CA ALA A 281 9.33 -12.44 6.24
C ALA A 281 7.99 -13.16 6.27
N LYS A 282 6.88 -12.46 5.95
CA LYS A 282 5.54 -13.07 5.86
C LYS A 282 5.51 -14.17 4.80
N GLU A 283 6.05 -13.91 3.61
CA GLU A 283 6.14 -14.90 2.52
C GLU A 283 6.98 -16.12 2.93
N LEU A 284 8.15 -15.90 3.54
CA LEU A 284 9.02 -16.99 3.98
C LEU A 284 8.39 -17.83 5.13
N ILE A 285 7.61 -17.22 6.02
CA ILE A 285 6.86 -17.95 7.06
C ILE A 285 5.77 -18.81 6.42
N LEU A 286 5.01 -18.26 5.48
CA LEU A 286 3.97 -18.97 4.74
C LEU A 286 4.53 -20.13 3.90
N SER A 287 5.77 -20.02 3.40
CA SER A 287 6.48 -21.12 2.72
C SER A 287 6.99 -22.22 3.68
N GLY A 288 6.74 -22.09 4.99
CA GLY A 288 7.09 -23.11 5.98
C GLY A 288 8.47 -22.95 6.63
N LYS A 289 9.25 -21.91 6.30
CA LYS A 289 10.57 -21.70 6.90
C LYS A 289 10.50 -21.48 8.42
N PRO A 290 11.49 -21.92 9.20
CA PRO A 290 11.56 -21.65 10.63
C PRO A 290 11.61 -20.15 10.93
N ILE A 291 10.78 -19.66 11.84
CA ILE A 291 10.62 -18.22 12.13
C ILE A 291 11.95 -17.57 12.56
N THR A 292 12.79 -18.32 13.29
CA THR A 292 14.09 -17.82 13.73
C THR A 292 15.00 -17.56 12.54
N ASP A 293 15.02 -18.47 11.57
CA ASP A 293 15.85 -18.36 10.37
C ASP A 293 15.35 -17.20 9.50
N VAL A 294 14.02 -17.09 9.33
CA VAL A 294 13.38 -15.97 8.62
C VAL A 294 13.77 -14.62 9.21
N CYS A 295 13.83 -14.50 10.54
CA CYS A 295 14.27 -13.26 11.20
C CYS A 295 15.62 -12.78 10.68
N TYR A 296 16.60 -13.67 10.62
CA TYR A 296 17.97 -13.31 10.21
C TYR A 296 18.09 -13.22 8.68
N GLU A 297 17.46 -14.11 7.93
CA GLU A 297 17.42 -14.05 6.47
C GLU A 297 16.82 -12.72 5.96
N CYS A 298 15.82 -12.17 6.65
CA CYS A 298 15.25 -10.87 6.31
C CYS A 298 16.07 -9.67 6.81
N GLY A 299 17.26 -9.86 7.34
CA GLY A 299 18.17 -8.81 7.76
C GLY A 299 17.83 -8.15 9.11
N PHE A 300 17.06 -8.82 9.99
CA PHE A 300 16.87 -8.36 11.36
C PHE A 300 18.00 -8.86 12.25
N LYS A 301 18.52 -7.97 13.13
CA LYS A 301 19.64 -8.30 14.00
C LYS A 301 19.27 -9.14 15.22
N ASN A 302 17.99 -9.11 15.62
CA ASN A 302 17.51 -9.91 16.76
C ASN A 302 16.01 -10.18 16.65
N TYR A 303 15.62 -11.35 17.20
CA TYR A 303 14.25 -11.85 17.17
C TYR A 303 13.25 -10.94 17.89
N SER A 304 13.62 -10.32 18.99
CA SER A 304 12.69 -9.49 19.78
C SER A 304 12.26 -8.24 19.01
N THR A 305 13.20 -7.61 18.29
CA THR A 305 12.91 -6.46 17.43
C THR A 305 12.05 -6.88 16.24
N PHE A 306 12.39 -7.99 15.59
CA PHE A 306 11.61 -8.58 14.51
C PHE A 306 10.17 -8.88 14.93
N SER A 307 9.98 -9.65 16.00
CA SER A 307 8.65 -10.08 16.45
C SER A 307 7.74 -8.91 16.83
N ARG A 308 8.30 -7.86 17.50
CA ARG A 308 7.55 -6.64 17.82
C ARG A 308 7.16 -5.85 16.57
N ALA A 309 8.10 -5.68 15.64
CA ALA A 309 7.85 -5.00 14.39
C ALA A 309 6.83 -5.74 13.54
N TYR A 310 6.92 -7.08 13.48
CA TYR A 310 5.98 -7.94 12.78
C TYR A 310 4.55 -7.80 13.33
N LYS A 311 4.40 -7.95 14.65
CA LYS A 311 3.09 -7.78 15.31
C LYS A 311 2.51 -6.39 15.12
N LYS A 312 3.35 -5.35 15.15
CA LYS A 312 2.92 -3.97 14.87
C LYS A 312 2.46 -3.81 13.42
N CYS A 313 3.12 -4.46 12.46
CA CYS A 313 2.85 -4.37 11.04
C CYS A 313 1.58 -5.15 10.63
N PHE A 314 1.42 -6.38 11.12
CA PHE A 314 0.38 -7.30 10.67
C PHE A 314 -0.76 -7.53 11.68
N GLY A 315 -0.62 -7.03 12.92
CA GLY A 315 -1.61 -7.22 13.98
C GLY A 315 -1.49 -8.57 14.71
N GLU A 316 -0.75 -9.50 14.16
CA GLU A 316 -0.51 -10.85 14.68
C GLU A 316 0.99 -11.13 14.86
N SER A 317 1.36 -12.11 15.70
CA SER A 317 2.77 -12.49 15.82
C SER A 317 3.19 -13.45 14.69
N PRO A 318 4.50 -13.57 14.39
CA PRO A 318 4.99 -14.57 13.43
C PRO A 318 4.59 -16.01 13.78
N ARG A 319 4.41 -16.29 15.09
CA ARG A 319 3.97 -17.61 15.58
C ARG A 319 2.49 -17.86 15.31
N ASP A 320 1.66 -16.83 15.51
CA ASP A 320 0.22 -16.93 15.28
C ASP A 320 -0.05 -17.23 13.81
N LEU A 321 0.62 -16.50 12.88
CA LEU A 321 0.52 -16.78 11.44
C LEU A 321 0.90 -18.22 11.12
N ARG A 322 2.03 -18.71 11.64
CA ARG A 322 2.48 -20.08 11.36
C ARG A 322 1.50 -21.13 11.87
N GLN A 323 0.94 -20.91 13.07
CA GLN A 323 -0.05 -21.83 13.63
C GLN A 323 -1.35 -21.86 12.82
N SER A 324 -1.84 -20.71 12.37
CA SER A 324 -3.05 -20.66 11.55
C SER A 324 -2.85 -21.28 10.15
N THR A 325 -1.63 -21.28 9.63
CA THR A 325 -1.33 -21.80 8.28
C THR A 325 -1.11 -23.33 8.28
N PHE A 326 -0.54 -23.91 9.34
CA PHE A 326 -0.09 -25.31 9.36
C PHE A 326 -0.86 -26.21 10.35
N ASN A 327 -1.88 -25.70 11.03
CA ASN A 327 -2.77 -26.48 11.93
C ASN A 327 -4.14 -26.83 11.29
N HIS A 328 -4.21 -26.79 9.95
CA HIS A 328 -5.40 -27.26 9.21
C HIS A 328 -5.12 -28.51 8.41
#